data_82d317b1cb568cc9fd3a5edc1a5c9c2d
#
_entry.id   82d317b1cb568cc9fd3a5edc1a5c9c2d
#
_cell.length_a   1.000
_cell.length_b   1.000
_cell.length_c   1.000
_cell.angle_alpha   90.00
_cell.angle_beta   90.00
_cell.angle_gamma   90.00
#
_symmetry.space_group_name_H-M   'P 1'
#
loop_
_entity.id
_entity.type
_entity.pdbx_description
1 polymer ?
#
loop_
_entity_poly.entity_id
_entity_poly.type
_entity_poly.pdbx_seq_one_letter_code
_entity_poly.pdbx_strand_id
1 'polypeptide(L)'
;MEANLVEAPTGLEGAQELYSLVAEALRPRASGGEKPPLLVYEGGPKTRLELEGRLEGRSIVSPREGGGPPAFIVLTSGSTGKPSMVVLGAAAVLGAAHATHEALGGVGRWVAALPLQHVAGLMVLARSAAAGIPPAFALGPGAFSVQRFARAVLAAKEEDAHQRLYTALVSKQLSEALQDDRGVEALRALNAILLGGGRIEPELLTDAADAGVNVVTTYGMTETCGGCVYDGQPLTGTRIRLEDPTREGVGRILLTTPSLMTGYLDEAAAWAEIDGTPWFVTSDLGRVDAGRQLQVVGRTDDIVNSGGKKISTTAVQNVLLGSPHVAAAHVFGVPDPQWGEVVVAAVVPSPESSYPDLGSLAVSVRDVVGEALGRHAAPKVVFEVETLPTGSLGKVNKPAVVALLEHAISQGRAWQR
;
A
#
# COMPACT_ATOMS: atom_id res chain seq x y z
N MET A 1 12.24 -10.04 21.12
CA MET A 1 10.76 -10.19 21.29
C MET A 1 10.37 -11.55 20.76
N GLU A 2 9.63 -12.32 21.52
CA GLU A 2 9.00 -13.54 20.99
C GLU A 2 7.77 -13.17 20.16
N ALA A 3 7.53 -13.90 19.08
CA ALA A 3 6.34 -13.74 18.26
C ALA A 3 5.78 -15.11 17.85
N ASN A 4 4.45 -15.19 17.68
CA ASN A 4 3.81 -16.36 17.10
C ASN A 4 3.88 -16.24 15.57
N LEU A 5 4.78 -16.98 14.93
CA LEU A 5 4.98 -16.97 13.48
C LEU A 5 4.03 -17.96 12.80
N VAL A 6 3.19 -17.43 11.92
CA VAL A 6 2.22 -18.20 11.14
C VAL A 6 2.47 -17.97 9.65
N GLU A 7 2.67 -19.05 8.89
CA GLU A 7 2.77 -18.95 7.44
C GLU A 7 1.43 -18.57 6.82
N ALA A 8 1.43 -17.66 5.87
CA ALA A 8 0.24 -17.17 5.21
C ALA A 8 -0.51 -18.34 4.54
N PRO A 9 -1.78 -18.54 4.86
CA PRO A 9 -2.54 -19.68 4.33
C PRO A 9 -2.84 -19.52 2.84
N THR A 10 -2.75 -20.62 2.12
CA THR A 10 -3.13 -20.70 0.70
C THR A 10 -4.51 -21.32 0.48
N GLY A 11 -5.16 -21.80 1.54
CA GLY A 11 -6.47 -22.48 1.51
C GLY A 11 -7.43 -22.00 2.59
N LEU A 12 -8.69 -22.45 2.47
CA LEU A 12 -9.79 -22.02 3.33
C LEU A 12 -9.59 -22.39 4.81
N GLU A 13 -9.19 -23.63 5.08
CA GLU A 13 -9.01 -24.12 6.45
C GLU A 13 -7.96 -23.31 7.22
N GLY A 14 -6.78 -23.13 6.63
CA GLY A 14 -5.73 -22.30 7.24
C GLY A 14 -6.12 -20.81 7.37
N ALA A 15 -6.95 -20.29 6.45
CA ALA A 15 -7.46 -18.92 6.57
C ALA A 15 -8.47 -18.78 7.73
N GLN A 16 -9.29 -19.78 7.98
CA GLN A 16 -10.20 -19.84 9.14
C GLN A 16 -9.44 -19.98 10.47
N GLU A 17 -8.37 -20.79 10.47
CA GLU A 17 -7.47 -20.89 11.61
C GLU A 17 -6.79 -19.56 11.92
N LEU A 18 -6.23 -18.90 10.89
CA LEU A 18 -5.63 -17.58 11.03
C LEU A 18 -6.63 -16.53 11.54
N TYR A 19 -7.88 -16.55 11.06
CA TYR A 19 -8.93 -15.68 11.60
C TYR A 19 -9.15 -15.92 13.11
N SER A 20 -9.16 -17.18 13.55
CA SER A 20 -9.31 -17.52 14.95
C SER A 20 -8.15 -16.99 15.80
N LEU A 21 -6.91 -17.08 15.30
CA LEU A 21 -5.72 -16.53 15.95
C LEU A 21 -5.78 -14.99 16.02
N VAL A 22 -6.23 -14.33 14.95
CA VAL A 22 -6.41 -12.86 14.92
C VAL A 22 -7.48 -12.44 15.95
N ALA A 23 -8.62 -13.13 15.99
CA ALA A 23 -9.66 -12.84 16.95
C ALA A 23 -9.19 -13.05 18.41
N GLU A 24 -8.37 -14.07 18.65
CA GLU A 24 -7.76 -14.32 19.96
C GLU A 24 -6.73 -13.24 20.35
N ALA A 25 -5.90 -12.78 19.41
CA ALA A 25 -4.91 -11.71 19.63
C ALA A 25 -5.56 -10.37 20.01
N LEU A 26 -6.80 -10.13 19.57
CA LEU A 26 -7.55 -8.90 19.82
C LEU A 26 -8.44 -8.96 21.07
N ARG A 27 -8.62 -10.14 21.70
CA ARG A 27 -9.44 -10.24 22.91
C ARG A 27 -8.79 -9.52 24.11
N PRO A 28 -9.60 -8.80 24.92
CA PRO A 28 -9.12 -8.26 26.18
C PRO A 28 -8.47 -9.34 27.06
N ARG A 29 -7.37 -9.03 27.68
CA ARG A 29 -6.64 -9.99 28.53
C ARG A 29 -7.26 -10.02 29.93
N ALA A 30 -7.66 -11.18 30.38
CA ALA A 30 -8.32 -11.36 31.68
C ALA A 30 -7.39 -11.23 32.92
N SER A 31 -6.07 -11.29 32.79
CA SER A 31 -5.07 -11.02 33.81
C SER A 31 -3.65 -11.10 33.23
N GLY A 32 -2.95 -9.99 33.17
CA GLY A 32 -1.48 -9.82 33.23
C GLY A 32 -0.53 -10.66 32.36
N GLY A 33 -0.98 -11.66 31.64
CA GLY A 33 -0.12 -12.50 30.80
C GLY A 33 0.18 -11.84 29.46
N GLU A 34 1.46 -11.66 29.10
CA GLU A 34 1.86 -11.24 27.78
C GLU A 34 1.72 -12.42 26.80
N LYS A 35 0.88 -12.27 25.78
CA LYS A 35 0.87 -13.22 24.64
C LYS A 35 1.85 -12.67 23.59
N PRO A 36 2.65 -13.54 22.95
CA PRO A 36 3.49 -13.10 21.85
C PRO A 36 2.60 -12.57 20.70
N PRO A 37 2.99 -11.43 20.07
CA PRO A 37 2.26 -10.89 18.92
C PRO A 37 2.29 -11.87 17.75
N LEU A 38 1.22 -11.86 16.96
CA LEU A 38 1.11 -12.67 15.75
C LEU A 38 1.89 -12.02 14.60
N LEU A 39 2.75 -12.80 13.94
CA LEU A 39 3.42 -12.41 12.70
C LEU A 39 3.04 -13.38 11.59
N VAL A 40 2.31 -12.88 10.60
CA VAL A 40 1.97 -13.65 9.39
C VAL A 40 3.03 -13.38 8.33
N TYR A 41 3.62 -14.44 7.76
CA TYR A 41 4.70 -14.35 6.78
C TYR A 41 4.45 -15.26 5.58
N GLU A 42 5.19 -15.02 4.49
CA GLU A 42 5.21 -15.84 3.27
C GLU A 42 6.63 -16.34 3.02
N GLY A 43 6.81 -17.58 2.57
CA GLY A 43 8.11 -18.07 2.10
C GLY A 43 8.72 -19.28 2.81
N GLY A 44 7.94 -20.03 3.56
CA GLY A 44 8.32 -21.35 4.08
C GLY A 44 9.39 -21.35 5.19
N PRO A 45 10.03 -22.52 5.47
CA PRO A 45 10.90 -22.70 6.64
C PRO A 45 12.15 -21.81 6.68
N LYS A 46 12.72 -21.47 5.52
CA LYS A 46 13.89 -20.60 5.45
C LYS A 46 13.55 -19.17 5.91
N THR A 47 12.45 -18.62 5.40
CA THR A 47 11.96 -17.30 5.81
C THR A 47 11.62 -17.30 7.30
N ARG A 48 10.99 -18.36 7.81
CA ARG A 48 10.70 -18.52 9.23
C ARG A 48 11.98 -18.39 10.09
N LEU A 49 13.03 -19.11 9.74
CA LEU A 49 14.30 -19.09 10.46
C LEU A 49 14.96 -17.70 10.44
N GLU A 50 14.91 -17.02 9.28
CA GLU A 50 15.40 -15.64 9.15
C GLU A 50 14.62 -14.66 10.04
N LEU A 51 13.29 -14.82 10.14
CA LEU A 51 12.44 -13.99 10.99
C LEU A 51 12.69 -14.27 12.47
N GLU A 52 12.82 -15.53 12.88
CA GLU A 52 13.18 -15.91 14.25
C GLU A 52 14.50 -15.24 14.67
N GLY A 53 15.54 -15.30 13.84
CA GLY A 53 16.81 -14.61 14.07
C GLY A 53 16.69 -13.08 14.11
N ARG A 54 15.79 -12.49 13.35
CA ARG A 54 15.54 -11.04 13.40
C ARG A 54 14.78 -10.61 14.65
N LEU A 55 13.96 -11.47 15.24
CA LEU A 55 13.17 -11.19 16.44
C LEU A 55 13.99 -11.39 17.72
N GLU A 56 15.02 -12.25 17.68
CA GLU A 56 15.82 -12.60 18.84
C GLU A 56 16.48 -11.37 19.48
N GLY A 57 16.30 -11.19 20.79
CA GLY A 57 16.84 -10.07 21.55
C GLY A 57 16.30 -8.69 21.17
N ARG A 58 15.32 -8.58 20.27
CA ARG A 58 14.76 -7.29 19.86
C ARG A 58 13.69 -6.77 20.81
N SER A 59 13.58 -5.45 20.88
CA SER A 59 12.51 -4.71 21.55
C SER A 59 12.01 -3.60 20.65
N ILE A 60 10.83 -3.06 20.94
CA ILE A 60 10.29 -1.93 20.19
C ILE A 60 11.19 -0.72 20.40
N VAL A 61 11.63 -0.11 19.29
CA VAL A 61 12.46 1.09 19.32
C VAL A 61 11.55 2.30 19.50
N SER A 62 11.79 3.10 20.55
CA SER A 62 11.01 4.31 20.87
C SER A 62 9.50 4.06 20.86
N PRO A 63 8.96 3.19 21.74
CA PRO A 63 7.54 2.83 21.71
C PRO A 63 6.67 4.04 22.01
N ARG A 64 5.58 4.17 21.24
CA ARG A 64 4.54 5.16 21.53
C ARG A 64 3.70 4.71 22.73
N GLU A 65 3.46 5.60 23.67
CA GLU A 65 2.50 5.33 24.74
C GLU A 65 1.06 5.24 24.24
N GLY A 66 0.24 4.40 24.86
CA GLY A 66 -1.18 4.27 24.56
C GLY A 66 -1.57 3.33 23.42
N GLY A 67 -0.61 2.65 22.74
CA GLY A 67 -0.90 1.67 21.70
C GLY A 67 -1.48 0.33 22.21
N GLY A 68 -1.44 0.11 23.50
CA GLY A 68 -1.79 -1.16 24.14
C GLY A 68 -0.70 -2.23 23.92
N PRO A 69 -0.92 -3.45 24.44
CA PRO A 69 0.01 -4.54 24.26
C PRO A 69 0.13 -4.92 22.78
N PRO A 70 1.34 -5.30 22.30
CA PRO A 70 1.54 -5.79 20.95
C PRO A 70 0.59 -6.93 20.59
N ALA A 71 -0.11 -6.82 19.48
CA ALA A 71 -0.98 -7.86 18.95
C ALA A 71 -0.45 -8.45 17.65
N PHE A 72 0.15 -7.60 16.80
CA PHE A 72 0.66 -8.02 15.50
C PHE A 72 2.03 -7.41 15.21
N ILE A 73 2.84 -8.16 14.46
CA ILE A 73 4.02 -7.64 13.76
C ILE A 73 3.74 -7.81 12.28
N VAL A 74 3.83 -6.71 11.53
CA VAL A 74 3.58 -6.70 10.09
C VAL A 74 4.85 -6.28 9.36
N LEU A 75 5.23 -7.06 8.34
CA LEU A 75 6.37 -6.75 7.49
C LEU A 75 5.95 -5.75 6.41
N THR A 76 6.74 -4.69 6.22
CA THR A 76 6.55 -3.73 5.14
C THR A 76 7.66 -3.86 4.10
N SER A 77 7.37 -3.56 2.85
CA SER A 77 8.40 -3.43 1.81
C SER A 77 9.19 -2.14 2.06
N GLY A 78 10.21 -2.19 2.92
CA GLY A 78 11.05 -1.04 3.23
C GLY A 78 11.70 -0.43 1.97
N SER A 79 11.85 0.90 1.94
CA SER A 79 12.53 1.65 0.87
C SER A 79 14.02 1.28 0.75
N THR A 80 14.60 0.71 1.80
CA THR A 80 16.00 0.23 1.89
C THR A 80 16.21 -1.19 1.37
N GLY A 81 15.17 -1.84 0.84
CA GLY A 81 15.22 -3.23 0.35
C GLY A 81 15.11 -4.30 1.45
N LYS A 82 15.19 -3.94 2.73
CA LYS A 82 14.92 -4.84 3.86
C LYS A 82 13.57 -4.49 4.48
N PRO A 83 12.64 -5.46 4.61
CA PRO A 83 11.32 -5.20 5.20
C PRO A 83 11.45 -4.70 6.64
N SER A 84 10.78 -3.59 6.99
CA SER A 84 10.66 -3.13 8.37
C SER A 84 9.61 -3.94 9.13
N MET A 85 9.79 -4.10 10.45
CA MET A 85 8.89 -4.82 11.34
C MET A 85 8.05 -3.83 12.14
N VAL A 86 6.81 -3.58 11.69
CA VAL A 86 5.86 -2.66 12.34
C VAL A 86 5.09 -3.41 13.43
N VAL A 87 5.10 -2.87 14.64
CA VAL A 87 4.36 -3.45 15.78
C VAL A 87 3.05 -2.71 15.97
N LEU A 88 1.95 -3.46 15.89
CA LEU A 88 0.59 -2.95 16.06
C LEU A 88 0.01 -3.44 17.37
N GLY A 89 -0.46 -2.51 18.21
CA GLY A 89 -1.15 -2.81 19.45
C GLY A 89 -2.61 -3.20 19.23
N ALA A 90 -3.15 -4.05 20.09
CA ALA A 90 -4.55 -4.49 19.99
C ALA A 90 -5.54 -3.33 20.01
N ALA A 91 -5.31 -2.31 20.86
CA ALA A 91 -6.19 -1.13 20.94
C ALA A 91 -6.17 -0.32 19.63
N ALA A 92 -5.00 -0.16 19.00
CA ALA A 92 -4.87 0.54 17.73
C ALA A 92 -5.61 -0.18 16.60
N VAL A 93 -5.48 -1.50 16.52
CA VAL A 93 -6.13 -2.34 15.51
C VAL A 93 -7.65 -2.32 15.68
N LEU A 94 -8.16 -2.47 16.93
CA LEU A 94 -9.59 -2.38 17.21
C LEU A 94 -10.14 -0.98 16.95
N GLY A 95 -9.38 0.08 17.31
CA GLY A 95 -9.73 1.47 17.01
C GLY A 95 -9.89 1.72 15.51
N ALA A 96 -8.94 1.21 14.68
CA ALA A 96 -9.02 1.27 13.23
C ALA A 96 -10.24 0.51 12.67
N ALA A 97 -10.53 -0.68 13.24
CA ALA A 97 -11.69 -1.47 12.82
C ALA A 97 -13.01 -0.75 13.12
N HIS A 98 -13.17 -0.19 14.32
CA HIS A 98 -14.37 0.57 14.71
C HIS A 98 -14.55 1.83 13.87
N ALA A 99 -13.48 2.63 13.68
CA ALA A 99 -13.54 3.84 12.85
C ALA A 99 -13.92 3.51 11.39
N THR A 100 -13.44 2.38 10.86
CA THR A 100 -13.86 1.88 9.54
C THR A 100 -15.36 1.56 9.51
N HIS A 101 -15.86 0.80 10.50
CA HIS A 101 -17.29 0.44 10.54
C HIS A 101 -18.18 1.68 10.70
N GLU A 102 -17.76 2.66 11.48
CA GLU A 102 -18.47 3.93 11.62
C GLU A 102 -18.53 4.67 10.27
N ALA A 103 -17.40 4.82 9.59
CA ALA A 103 -17.33 5.49 8.28
C ALA A 103 -18.16 4.79 7.20
N LEU A 104 -18.28 3.46 7.26
CA LEU A 104 -19.08 2.66 6.33
C LEU A 104 -20.56 2.53 6.75
N GLY A 105 -20.97 3.21 7.81
CA GLY A 105 -22.35 3.23 8.30
C GLY A 105 -22.77 1.99 9.09
N GLY A 106 -21.83 1.22 9.62
CA GLY A 106 -22.05 0.11 10.54
C GLY A 106 -21.25 -1.14 10.26
N VAL A 107 -21.39 -2.13 11.13
CA VAL A 107 -20.75 -3.44 10.99
C VAL A 107 -21.33 -4.21 9.81
N GLY A 108 -20.53 -5.12 9.27
CA GLY A 108 -20.93 -6.00 8.17
C GLY A 108 -19.96 -7.17 8.03
N ARG A 109 -20.31 -8.10 7.17
CA ARG A 109 -19.44 -9.22 6.81
C ARG A 109 -18.39 -8.78 5.82
N TRP A 110 -17.15 -9.14 6.06
CA TRP A 110 -16.03 -8.84 5.18
C TRP A 110 -15.70 -10.01 4.27
N VAL A 111 -15.33 -9.71 3.04
CA VAL A 111 -14.79 -10.69 2.09
C VAL A 111 -13.28 -10.50 2.00
N ALA A 112 -12.51 -11.51 2.40
CA ALA A 112 -11.06 -11.50 2.37
C ALA A 112 -10.56 -11.91 0.98
N ALA A 113 -10.09 -10.93 0.20
CA ALA A 113 -9.56 -11.09 -1.16
C ALA A 113 -8.09 -10.67 -1.29
N LEU A 114 -7.52 -10.03 -0.26
CA LEU A 114 -6.14 -9.60 -0.20
C LEU A 114 -5.27 -10.61 0.55
N PRO A 115 -3.96 -10.68 0.23
CA PRO A 115 -3.01 -11.52 0.97
C PRO A 115 -2.98 -11.16 2.46
N LEU A 116 -3.11 -12.16 3.33
CA LEU A 116 -3.34 -11.98 4.77
C LEU A 116 -2.07 -11.59 5.55
N GLN A 117 -0.88 -11.75 4.98
CA GLN A 117 0.40 -11.30 5.55
C GLN A 117 0.60 -9.78 5.45
N HIS A 118 -0.17 -9.08 4.63
CA HIS A 118 -0.14 -7.62 4.51
C HIS A 118 -1.21 -6.96 5.37
N VAL A 119 -0.93 -5.75 5.84
CA VAL A 119 -1.85 -5.02 6.73
C VAL A 119 -3.28 -4.94 6.19
N ALA A 120 -3.47 -4.73 4.88
CA ALA A 120 -4.80 -4.60 4.30
C ALA A 120 -5.62 -5.90 4.40
N GLY A 121 -5.00 -7.08 4.16
CA GLY A 121 -5.64 -8.37 4.34
C GLY A 121 -5.85 -8.73 5.82
N LEU A 122 -4.84 -8.48 6.66
CA LEU A 122 -4.92 -8.68 8.11
C LEU A 122 -6.07 -7.86 8.72
N MET A 123 -6.23 -6.61 8.28
CA MET A 123 -7.30 -5.74 8.77
C MET A 123 -8.70 -6.18 8.33
N VAL A 124 -8.85 -6.94 7.26
CA VAL A 124 -10.14 -7.60 6.93
C VAL A 124 -10.51 -8.60 8.04
N LEU A 125 -9.54 -9.42 8.48
CA LEU A 125 -9.78 -10.36 9.60
C LEU A 125 -10.03 -9.63 10.92
N ALA A 126 -9.26 -8.56 11.19
CA ALA A 126 -9.43 -7.76 12.40
C ALA A 126 -10.79 -7.06 12.47
N ARG A 127 -11.27 -6.49 11.36
CA ARG A 127 -12.62 -5.90 11.25
C ARG A 127 -13.71 -6.95 11.46
N SER A 128 -13.53 -8.14 10.88
CA SER A 128 -14.45 -9.27 11.09
C SER A 128 -14.50 -9.70 12.56
N ALA A 129 -13.34 -9.78 13.21
CA ALA A 129 -13.25 -10.10 14.64
C ALA A 129 -13.90 -9.02 15.52
N ALA A 130 -13.67 -7.74 15.21
CA ALA A 130 -14.29 -6.61 15.92
C ALA A 130 -15.82 -6.57 15.75
N ALA A 131 -16.32 -6.99 14.57
CA ALA A 131 -17.76 -7.12 14.31
C ALA A 131 -18.39 -8.37 14.93
N GLY A 132 -17.60 -9.37 15.31
CA GLY A 132 -18.10 -10.69 15.72
C GLY A 132 -18.72 -11.50 14.56
N ILE A 133 -18.42 -11.13 13.31
CA ILE A 133 -18.99 -11.75 12.10
C ILE A 133 -17.81 -12.39 11.32
N PRO A 134 -17.77 -13.72 11.19
CA PRO A 134 -16.71 -14.40 10.45
C PRO A 134 -16.65 -13.94 8.98
N PRO A 135 -15.44 -13.74 8.43
CA PRO A 135 -15.29 -13.31 7.04
C PRO A 135 -15.66 -14.42 6.06
N ALA A 136 -16.05 -14.03 4.85
CA ALA A 136 -16.01 -14.92 3.69
C ALA A 136 -14.60 -14.85 3.06
N PHE A 137 -14.11 -15.97 2.51
CA PHE A 137 -12.77 -16.03 1.95
C PHE A 137 -12.82 -16.23 0.44
N ALA A 138 -12.18 -15.31 -0.29
CA ALA A 138 -11.94 -15.40 -1.74
C ALA A 138 -10.50 -15.86 -2.05
N LEU A 139 -9.83 -16.44 -1.04
CA LEU A 139 -8.44 -16.88 -1.12
C LEU A 139 -8.32 -18.24 -1.83
N GLY A 140 -7.11 -18.51 -2.32
CA GLY A 140 -6.77 -19.77 -2.97
C GLY A 140 -5.36 -19.72 -3.57
N PRO A 141 -4.87 -20.83 -4.13
CA PRO A 141 -3.53 -20.86 -4.70
C PRO A 141 -3.39 -19.87 -5.86
N GLY A 142 -2.21 -19.26 -5.96
CA GLY A 142 -1.87 -18.30 -7.00
C GLY A 142 -2.43 -16.90 -6.76
N ALA A 143 -2.45 -16.10 -7.84
CA ALA A 143 -2.91 -14.72 -7.83
C ALA A 143 -4.43 -14.60 -7.55
N PHE A 144 -4.89 -13.36 -7.40
CA PHE A 144 -6.32 -13.03 -7.33
C PHE A 144 -7.08 -13.68 -8.50
N SER A 145 -8.31 -14.15 -8.22
CA SER A 145 -9.18 -14.72 -9.24
C SER A 145 -10.56 -14.11 -9.10
N VAL A 146 -11.03 -13.47 -10.16
CA VAL A 146 -12.38 -12.87 -10.24
C VAL A 146 -13.46 -13.91 -9.93
N GLN A 147 -13.31 -15.16 -10.44
CA GLN A 147 -14.28 -16.22 -10.23
C GLN A 147 -14.35 -16.68 -8.76
N ARG A 148 -13.20 -16.77 -8.07
CA ARG A 148 -13.19 -17.06 -6.62
C ARG A 148 -13.81 -15.92 -5.82
N PHE A 149 -13.45 -14.70 -6.17
CA PHE A 149 -13.99 -13.49 -5.54
C PHE A 149 -15.52 -13.41 -5.71
N ALA A 150 -16.01 -13.50 -6.94
CA ALA A 150 -17.43 -13.45 -7.23
C ALA A 150 -18.21 -14.55 -6.49
N ARG A 151 -17.70 -15.79 -6.50
CA ARG A 151 -18.31 -16.90 -5.75
C ARG A 151 -18.42 -16.59 -4.25
N ALA A 152 -17.35 -16.08 -3.63
CA ALA A 152 -17.34 -15.77 -2.20
C ALA A 152 -18.33 -14.66 -1.83
N VAL A 153 -18.38 -13.59 -2.63
CA VAL A 153 -19.30 -12.45 -2.44
C VAL A 153 -20.75 -12.89 -2.61
N LEU A 154 -21.07 -13.56 -3.72
CA LEU A 154 -22.46 -13.95 -4.04
C LEU A 154 -22.96 -14.99 -3.05
N ALA A 155 -22.15 -15.98 -2.66
CA ALA A 155 -22.53 -16.93 -1.61
C ALA A 155 -22.80 -16.24 -0.25
N ALA A 156 -21.95 -15.27 0.14
CA ALA A 156 -22.17 -14.51 1.37
C ALA A 156 -23.47 -13.68 1.30
N LYS A 157 -23.84 -13.19 0.12
CA LYS A 157 -25.10 -12.46 -0.11
C LYS A 157 -26.32 -13.36 -0.09
N GLU A 158 -26.21 -14.59 -0.60
CA GLU A 158 -27.27 -15.60 -0.55
C GLU A 158 -27.53 -16.08 0.89
N GLU A 159 -26.48 -16.24 1.72
CA GLU A 159 -26.61 -16.63 3.13
C GLU A 159 -27.42 -15.61 3.95
N ASP A 160 -27.22 -14.30 3.74
CA ASP A 160 -27.99 -13.23 4.37
C ASP A 160 -28.09 -12.00 3.45
N ALA A 161 -29.22 -11.88 2.77
CA ALA A 161 -29.48 -10.79 1.82
C ALA A 161 -29.49 -9.39 2.46
N HIS A 162 -29.74 -9.28 3.77
CA HIS A 162 -29.82 -8.02 4.51
C HIS A 162 -28.49 -7.62 5.15
N GLN A 163 -27.55 -8.55 5.27
CA GLN A 163 -26.24 -8.26 5.84
C GLN A 163 -25.45 -7.35 4.93
N ARG A 164 -24.83 -6.32 5.52
CA ARG A 164 -23.86 -5.48 4.80
C ARG A 164 -22.65 -6.31 4.46
N LEU A 165 -22.17 -6.17 3.22
CA LEU A 165 -20.97 -6.83 2.72
C LEU A 165 -19.92 -5.79 2.35
N TYR A 166 -18.70 -6.05 2.78
CA TYR A 166 -17.53 -5.19 2.53
C TYR A 166 -16.35 -6.01 2.02
N THR A 167 -15.47 -5.37 1.28
CA THR A 167 -14.16 -5.93 0.92
C THR A 167 -13.09 -4.85 0.87
N ALA A 168 -11.84 -5.25 0.74
CA ALA A 168 -10.74 -4.38 0.40
C ALA A 168 -10.03 -4.94 -0.83
N LEU A 169 -9.74 -4.09 -1.80
CA LEU A 169 -9.08 -4.43 -3.07
C LEU A 169 -7.96 -3.43 -3.38
N VAL A 170 -7.04 -3.84 -4.24
CA VAL A 170 -6.11 -2.93 -4.94
C VAL A 170 -6.62 -2.63 -6.34
N SER A 171 -6.12 -1.55 -6.96
CA SER A 171 -6.59 -1.06 -8.28
C SER A 171 -6.60 -2.15 -9.35
N LYS A 172 -5.58 -3.01 -9.39
CA LYS A 172 -5.50 -4.13 -10.35
C LYS A 172 -6.66 -5.11 -10.18
N GLN A 173 -6.99 -5.51 -8.94
CA GLN A 173 -8.07 -6.45 -8.66
C GLN A 173 -9.44 -5.86 -9.02
N LEU A 174 -9.66 -4.58 -8.72
CA LEU A 174 -10.89 -3.88 -9.10
C LEU A 174 -11.02 -3.82 -10.62
N SER A 175 -9.95 -3.45 -11.34
CA SER A 175 -9.94 -3.39 -12.81
C SER A 175 -10.22 -4.75 -13.44
N GLU A 176 -9.59 -5.83 -12.94
CA GLU A 176 -9.86 -7.20 -13.42
C GLU A 176 -11.32 -7.62 -13.17
N ALA A 177 -11.89 -7.26 -12.01
CA ALA A 177 -13.28 -7.60 -11.69
C ALA A 177 -14.30 -6.78 -12.49
N LEU A 178 -13.98 -5.54 -12.87
CA LEU A 178 -14.84 -4.71 -13.73
C LEU A 178 -14.89 -5.20 -15.19
N GLN A 179 -13.90 -5.98 -15.62
CA GLN A 179 -13.85 -6.54 -16.99
C GLN A 179 -14.57 -7.90 -17.12
N ASP A 180 -15.15 -8.42 -16.03
CA ASP A 180 -15.84 -9.71 -16.00
C ASP A 180 -17.28 -9.53 -15.50
N ASP A 181 -18.29 -10.03 -16.22
CA ASP A 181 -19.70 -9.82 -15.90
C ASP A 181 -20.08 -10.32 -14.49
N ARG A 182 -19.53 -11.47 -14.08
CA ARG A 182 -19.70 -12.00 -12.71
C ARG A 182 -18.95 -11.19 -11.68
N GLY A 183 -17.80 -10.65 -12.06
CA GLY A 183 -17.05 -9.69 -11.27
C GLY A 183 -17.87 -8.45 -10.97
N VAL A 184 -18.49 -7.84 -11.99
CA VAL A 184 -19.38 -6.67 -11.85
C VAL A 184 -20.60 -7.01 -10.97
N GLU A 185 -21.22 -8.17 -11.17
CA GLU A 185 -22.34 -8.63 -10.33
C GLU A 185 -21.93 -8.69 -8.85
N ALA A 186 -20.76 -9.29 -8.56
CA ALA A 186 -20.24 -9.39 -7.20
C ALA A 186 -19.86 -8.02 -6.62
N LEU A 187 -19.22 -7.14 -7.40
CA LEU A 187 -18.88 -5.79 -6.96
C LEU A 187 -20.13 -4.99 -6.57
N ARG A 188 -21.21 -5.08 -7.34
CA ARG A 188 -22.51 -4.44 -7.05
C ARG A 188 -23.21 -4.99 -5.82
N ALA A 189 -22.96 -6.24 -5.45
CA ALA A 189 -23.54 -6.85 -4.25
C ALA A 189 -22.88 -6.33 -2.94
N LEU A 190 -21.73 -5.66 -3.03
CA LEU A 190 -21.01 -5.09 -1.90
C LEU A 190 -21.55 -3.70 -1.53
N ASN A 191 -21.71 -3.44 -0.24
CA ASN A 191 -22.11 -2.12 0.26
C ASN A 191 -20.99 -1.09 0.15
N ALA A 192 -19.73 -1.52 0.27
CA ALA A 192 -18.57 -0.69 0.00
C ALA A 192 -17.32 -1.54 -0.28
N ILE A 193 -16.44 -0.99 -1.11
CA ILE A 193 -15.14 -1.55 -1.47
C ILE A 193 -14.07 -0.56 -1.05
N LEU A 194 -13.24 -0.92 -0.07
CA LEU A 194 -12.09 -0.11 0.29
C LEU A 194 -10.99 -0.28 -0.77
N LEU A 195 -10.68 0.77 -1.50
CA LEU A 195 -9.66 0.77 -2.53
C LEU A 195 -8.44 1.57 -2.07
N GLY A 196 -7.26 0.95 -2.07
CA GLY A 196 -6.05 1.61 -1.63
C GLY A 196 -4.78 0.82 -1.88
N GLY A 197 -3.74 1.17 -1.13
CA GLY A 197 -2.44 0.47 -1.24
C GLY A 197 -1.53 0.97 -2.35
N GLY A 198 -1.96 1.88 -3.20
CA GLY A 198 -1.19 2.47 -4.28
C GLY A 198 -1.92 3.64 -4.92
N ARG A 199 -1.40 4.10 -6.05
CA ARG A 199 -2.07 5.12 -6.87
C ARG A 199 -3.37 4.52 -7.45
N ILE A 200 -4.39 5.34 -7.48
CA ILE A 200 -5.69 5.03 -8.10
C ILE A 200 -5.84 5.96 -9.29
N GLU A 201 -6.01 5.40 -10.48
CA GLU A 201 -6.25 6.18 -11.69
C GLU A 201 -7.70 6.68 -11.69
N PRO A 202 -7.96 7.97 -12.05
CA PRO A 202 -9.30 8.54 -12.04
C PRO A 202 -10.30 7.79 -12.92
N GLU A 203 -9.82 7.26 -14.05
CA GLU A 203 -10.61 6.47 -14.99
C GLU A 203 -11.20 5.22 -14.34
N LEU A 204 -10.43 4.54 -13.51
CA LEU A 204 -10.89 3.35 -12.76
C LEU A 204 -12.04 3.67 -11.81
N LEU A 205 -12.03 4.86 -11.19
CA LEU A 205 -13.13 5.30 -10.33
C LEU A 205 -14.37 5.66 -11.15
N THR A 206 -14.19 6.24 -12.34
CA THR A 206 -15.26 6.52 -13.28
C THR A 206 -15.90 5.22 -13.77
N ASP A 207 -15.11 4.25 -14.22
CA ASP A 207 -15.58 2.94 -14.67
C ASP A 207 -16.37 2.21 -13.57
N ALA A 208 -15.88 2.27 -12.32
CA ALA A 208 -16.58 1.68 -11.19
C ALA A 208 -17.92 2.37 -10.90
N ALA A 209 -17.95 3.71 -10.96
CA ALA A 209 -19.18 4.49 -10.76
C ALA A 209 -20.21 4.21 -11.87
N ASP A 210 -19.79 4.17 -13.13
CA ASP A 210 -20.64 3.84 -14.29
C ASP A 210 -21.16 2.39 -14.20
N ALA A 211 -20.37 1.48 -13.63
CA ALA A 211 -20.81 0.14 -13.32
C ALA A 211 -21.75 0.06 -12.09
N GLY A 212 -22.03 1.14 -11.39
CA GLY A 212 -22.87 1.17 -10.19
C GLY A 212 -22.19 0.51 -8.96
N VAL A 213 -20.87 0.57 -8.89
CA VAL A 213 -20.05 -0.02 -7.82
C VAL A 213 -19.66 1.06 -6.81
N ASN A 214 -19.86 0.80 -5.53
CA ASN A 214 -19.54 1.74 -4.45
C ASN A 214 -18.10 1.56 -3.98
N VAL A 215 -17.19 2.39 -4.47
CA VAL A 215 -15.77 2.41 -4.11
C VAL A 215 -15.51 3.55 -3.11
N VAL A 216 -14.81 3.22 -2.03
CA VAL A 216 -14.30 4.17 -1.04
C VAL A 216 -12.78 4.18 -1.14
N THR A 217 -12.20 5.29 -1.58
CA THR A 217 -10.74 5.42 -1.68
C THR A 217 -10.12 5.55 -0.29
N THR A 218 -8.97 4.91 -0.06
CA THR A 218 -8.35 4.92 1.26
C THR A 218 -6.89 5.36 1.21
N TYR A 219 -6.51 6.27 2.12
CA TYR A 219 -5.12 6.56 2.42
C TYR A 219 -4.77 6.07 3.81
N GLY A 220 -3.64 5.42 3.91
CA GLY A 220 -3.05 4.88 5.12
C GLY A 220 -1.92 3.91 4.80
N MET A 221 -1.34 3.37 5.84
CA MET A 221 -0.16 2.53 5.78
C MET A 221 -0.18 1.47 6.88
N THR A 222 0.82 0.62 6.94
CA THR A 222 0.92 -0.37 8.03
C THR A 222 0.97 0.31 9.39
N GLU A 223 1.66 1.44 9.47
CA GLU A 223 1.87 2.26 10.67
C GLU A 223 0.57 2.89 11.21
N THR A 224 -0.49 2.92 10.39
CA THR A 224 -1.84 3.40 10.78
C THR A 224 -2.89 2.29 10.83
N CYS A 225 -2.47 1.02 10.93
CA CYS A 225 -3.37 -0.15 10.83
C CYS A 225 -4.20 -0.14 9.53
N GLY A 226 -3.60 0.26 8.42
CA GLY A 226 -4.27 0.44 7.13
C GLY A 226 -4.87 1.84 6.96
N GLY A 227 -5.98 1.97 6.22
CA GLY A 227 -6.60 3.25 5.90
C GLY A 227 -7.09 4.01 7.13
N CYS A 228 -6.68 5.27 7.26
CA CYS A 228 -7.12 6.21 8.29
C CYS A 228 -7.76 7.49 7.71
N VAL A 229 -7.78 7.63 6.38
CA VAL A 229 -8.46 8.69 5.63
C VAL A 229 -9.24 8.02 4.50
N TYR A 230 -10.54 8.29 4.40
CA TYR A 230 -11.43 7.74 3.39
C TYR A 230 -12.01 8.86 2.54
N ASP A 231 -11.93 8.74 1.21
CA ASP A 231 -12.34 9.77 0.24
C ASP A 231 -11.82 11.17 0.61
N GLY A 232 -10.57 11.23 1.06
CA GLY A 232 -9.92 12.44 1.54
C GLY A 232 -10.31 12.88 2.95
N GLN A 233 -11.34 12.28 3.58
CA GLN A 233 -11.80 12.64 4.92
C GLN A 233 -11.11 11.80 6.00
N PRO A 234 -10.51 12.41 7.02
CA PRO A 234 -9.96 11.71 8.16
C PRO A 234 -11.03 10.93 8.93
N LEU A 235 -10.73 9.67 9.28
CA LEU A 235 -11.60 8.87 10.13
C LEU A 235 -11.64 9.44 11.57
N THR A 236 -12.66 9.07 12.33
CA THR A 236 -12.85 9.46 13.72
C THR A 236 -11.57 9.30 14.54
N GLY A 237 -11.15 10.38 15.20
CA GLY A 237 -9.93 10.46 15.99
C GLY A 237 -8.65 10.69 15.18
N THR A 238 -8.72 10.71 13.85
CA THR A 238 -7.57 11.02 12.99
C THR A 238 -7.45 12.52 12.75
N ARG A 239 -6.26 13.06 12.92
CA ARG A 239 -5.92 14.46 12.60
C ARG A 239 -4.73 14.49 11.66
N ILE A 240 -4.76 15.44 10.74
CA ILE A 240 -3.73 15.64 9.72
C ILE A 240 -3.13 17.03 9.91
N ARG A 241 -1.82 17.12 9.75
CA ARG A 241 -1.07 18.36 9.69
C ARG A 241 -0.08 18.30 8.53
N LEU A 242 0.19 19.43 7.92
CA LEU A 242 1.23 19.55 6.91
C LEU A 242 2.43 20.29 7.49
N GLU A 243 3.60 19.69 7.39
CA GLU A 243 4.88 20.28 7.76
C GLU A 243 5.45 21.02 6.55
N ASP A 244 5.98 22.22 6.79
CA ASP A 244 6.66 23.07 5.79
C ASP A 244 5.90 23.18 4.45
N PRO A 245 4.63 23.58 4.43
CA PRO A 245 3.87 23.64 3.19
C PRO A 245 4.44 24.71 2.24
N THR A 246 4.52 24.35 0.96
CA THR A 246 4.90 25.28 -0.13
C THR A 246 3.83 26.37 -0.32
N ARG A 247 4.07 27.32 -1.23
CA ARG A 247 3.08 28.34 -1.59
C ARG A 247 1.80 27.75 -2.18
N GLU A 248 1.90 26.60 -2.83
CA GLU A 248 0.77 25.81 -3.37
C GLU A 248 0.08 24.94 -2.29
N GLY A 249 0.51 25.04 -1.03
CA GLY A 249 -0.08 24.32 0.10
C GLY A 249 0.33 22.84 0.18
N VAL A 250 1.35 22.41 -0.55
CA VAL A 250 1.88 21.04 -0.48
C VAL A 250 2.92 20.96 0.62
N GLY A 251 2.71 20.08 1.59
CA GLY A 251 3.64 19.83 2.69
C GLY A 251 3.74 18.34 3.01
N ARG A 252 4.69 18.01 3.89
CA ARG A 252 4.84 16.64 4.41
C ARG A 252 3.68 16.32 5.33
N ILE A 253 3.08 15.15 5.14
CA ILE A 253 1.93 14.73 5.93
C ILE A 253 2.38 14.21 7.30
N LEU A 254 1.85 14.81 8.35
CA LEU A 254 1.93 14.33 9.72
C LEU A 254 0.57 13.81 10.15
N LEU A 255 0.55 12.66 10.80
CA LEU A 255 -0.66 11.99 11.25
C LEU A 255 -0.65 11.77 12.76
N THR A 256 -1.78 12.04 13.42
CA THR A 256 -2.07 11.49 14.73
C THR A 256 -3.43 10.81 14.70
N THR A 257 -3.50 9.56 15.15
CA THR A 257 -4.71 8.74 15.13
C THR A 257 -4.62 7.69 16.25
N PRO A 258 -5.74 7.24 16.82
CA PRO A 258 -5.76 6.11 17.74
C PRO A 258 -5.18 4.83 17.14
N SER A 259 -5.25 4.67 15.82
CA SER A 259 -4.78 3.51 15.09
C SER A 259 -3.28 3.51 14.75
N LEU A 260 -2.48 4.44 15.30
CA LEU A 260 -1.03 4.44 15.08
C LEU A 260 -0.36 3.23 15.71
N MET A 261 0.66 2.72 15.02
CA MET A 261 1.55 1.66 15.48
C MET A 261 2.12 1.95 16.87
N THR A 262 2.59 0.92 17.56
CA THR A 262 3.37 1.08 18.78
C THR A 262 4.81 1.52 18.47
N GLY A 263 5.38 1.05 17.36
CA GLY A 263 6.72 1.38 16.87
C GLY A 263 7.26 0.31 15.94
N TYR A 264 8.55 0.40 15.61
CA TYR A 264 9.27 -0.62 14.84
C TYR A 264 10.16 -1.46 15.77
N LEU A 265 10.50 -2.67 15.33
CA LEU A 265 11.45 -3.53 16.04
C LEU A 265 12.90 -3.28 15.63
N ASP A 266 13.15 -2.73 14.47
CA ASP A 266 14.48 -2.68 13.86
C ASP A 266 14.94 -1.25 13.50
N GLU A 267 14.08 -0.26 13.65
CA GLU A 267 14.41 1.13 13.39
C GLU A 267 13.62 2.11 14.27
N ALA A 268 14.06 3.35 14.36
CA ALA A 268 13.33 4.40 15.06
C ALA A 268 12.25 4.98 14.14
N ALA A 269 11.05 5.17 14.68
CA ALA A 269 10.00 5.90 13.98
C ALA A 269 10.28 7.41 14.03
N ALA A 270 9.94 8.11 12.95
CA ALA A 270 9.99 9.56 12.92
C ALA A 270 8.75 10.14 13.62
N TRP A 271 8.95 10.66 14.83
CA TRP A 271 7.91 11.33 15.60
C TRP A 271 8.20 12.83 15.72
N ALA A 272 7.14 13.65 15.60
CA ALA A 272 7.16 15.04 15.99
C ALA A 272 6.23 15.23 17.19
N GLU A 273 6.66 15.98 18.20
CA GLU A 273 5.81 16.37 19.32
C GLU A 273 5.28 17.78 19.09
N ILE A 274 3.96 17.93 19.03
CA ILE A 274 3.31 19.21 18.78
C ILE A 274 2.19 19.36 19.83
N ASP A 275 2.30 20.37 20.68
CA ASP A 275 1.35 20.66 21.75
C ASP A 275 1.10 19.42 22.66
N GLY A 276 2.17 18.70 23.02
CA GLY A 276 2.10 17.48 23.85
C GLY A 276 1.45 16.29 23.18
N THR A 277 1.20 16.36 21.85
CA THR A 277 0.64 15.26 21.07
C THR A 277 1.73 14.68 20.15
N PRO A 278 1.96 13.34 20.16
CA PRO A 278 2.86 12.72 19.23
C PRO A 278 2.20 12.62 17.84
N TRP A 279 2.94 13.05 16.83
CA TRP A 279 2.58 12.96 15.41
C TRP A 279 3.55 12.06 14.69
N PHE A 280 3.02 11.11 13.95
CA PHE A 280 3.84 10.29 13.04
C PHE A 280 4.18 11.09 11.79
N VAL A 281 5.48 11.23 11.53
CA VAL A 281 5.99 11.97 10.37
C VAL A 281 6.12 10.98 9.21
N THR A 282 5.20 11.06 8.26
CA THR A 282 5.19 10.16 7.10
C THR A 282 6.25 10.55 6.08
N SER A 283 6.51 9.70 5.09
CA SER A 283 7.25 10.10 3.88
C SER A 283 6.34 10.67 2.78
N ASP A 284 5.04 10.81 3.03
CA ASP A 284 4.09 11.24 2.03
C ASP A 284 3.95 12.77 2.01
N LEU A 285 3.75 13.32 0.82
CA LEU A 285 3.44 14.71 0.55
C LEU A 285 1.96 14.85 0.21
N GLY A 286 1.33 15.90 0.73
CA GLY A 286 -0.08 16.15 0.48
C GLY A 286 -0.44 17.62 0.58
N ARG A 287 -1.68 17.90 0.22
CA ARG A 287 -2.35 19.18 0.48
C ARG A 287 -3.74 18.92 1.06
N VAL A 288 -4.23 19.87 1.82
CA VAL A 288 -5.58 19.86 2.35
C VAL A 288 -6.34 21.00 1.68
N ASP A 289 -7.44 20.67 1.02
CA ASP A 289 -8.26 21.66 0.32
C ASP A 289 -9.18 22.45 1.26
N ALA A 290 -9.96 23.37 0.70
CA ALA A 290 -10.92 24.20 1.46
C ALA A 290 -12.03 23.36 2.12
N GLY A 291 -12.37 22.19 1.59
CA GLY A 291 -13.29 21.21 2.17
C GLY A 291 -12.67 20.34 3.24
N ARG A 292 -11.40 20.59 3.60
CA ARG A 292 -10.59 19.82 4.55
C ARG A 292 -10.31 18.38 4.09
N GLN A 293 -10.36 18.11 2.76
CA GLN A 293 -10.01 16.83 2.18
C GLN A 293 -8.51 16.75 1.93
N LEU A 294 -7.91 15.65 2.37
CA LEU A 294 -6.52 15.34 2.08
C LEU A 294 -6.38 14.82 0.64
N GLN A 295 -5.46 15.43 -0.08
CA GLN A 295 -5.00 14.93 -1.37
C GLN A 295 -3.52 14.57 -1.25
N VAL A 296 -3.19 13.30 -1.41
CA VAL A 296 -1.81 12.82 -1.45
C VAL A 296 -1.25 13.09 -2.85
N VAL A 297 -0.14 13.80 -2.91
CA VAL A 297 0.46 14.25 -4.20
C VAL A 297 1.76 13.53 -4.54
N GLY A 298 2.37 12.83 -3.59
CA GLY A 298 3.63 12.10 -3.79
C GLY A 298 4.31 11.71 -2.49
N ARG A 299 5.61 11.39 -2.59
CA ARG A 299 6.43 11.00 -1.44
C ARG A 299 7.73 11.81 -1.41
N THR A 300 8.30 11.99 -0.23
CA THR A 300 9.61 12.66 -0.06
C THR A 300 10.76 11.81 -0.59
N ASP A 301 10.65 10.48 -0.53
CA ASP A 301 11.61 9.52 -1.08
C ASP A 301 11.46 9.30 -2.60
N ASP A 302 10.43 9.89 -3.21
CA ASP A 302 10.23 9.99 -4.66
C ASP A 302 10.79 11.32 -5.22
N ILE A 303 11.51 12.10 -4.40
CA ILE A 303 12.19 13.31 -4.83
C ILE A 303 13.65 12.99 -5.12
N VAL A 304 14.07 13.21 -6.37
CA VAL A 304 15.46 13.13 -6.84
C VAL A 304 16.09 14.52 -6.77
N ASN A 305 17.22 14.62 -6.10
CA ASN A 305 17.98 15.89 -6.04
C ASN A 305 19.09 15.89 -7.09
N SER A 306 18.76 16.34 -8.30
CA SER A 306 19.67 16.35 -9.45
C SER A 306 20.21 17.75 -9.72
N GLY A 307 21.50 17.97 -9.50
CA GLY A 307 22.15 19.27 -9.73
C GLY A 307 21.51 20.40 -8.92
N GLY A 308 21.07 20.14 -7.68
CA GLY A 308 20.40 21.11 -6.81
C GLY A 308 18.93 21.37 -7.16
N LYS A 309 18.36 20.64 -8.13
CA LYS A 309 16.93 20.69 -8.46
C LYS A 309 16.21 19.51 -7.86
N LYS A 310 15.11 19.75 -7.14
CA LYS A 310 14.21 18.73 -6.61
C LYS A 310 13.23 18.30 -7.72
N ILE A 311 13.29 17.04 -8.12
CA ILE A 311 12.51 16.46 -9.21
C ILE A 311 11.63 15.36 -8.62
N SER A 312 10.31 15.47 -8.77
CA SER A 312 9.38 14.42 -8.38
C SER A 312 9.40 13.29 -9.42
N THR A 313 9.84 12.10 -9.03
CA THR A 313 9.80 10.91 -9.91
C THR A 313 8.38 10.53 -10.25
N THR A 314 7.44 10.72 -9.31
CA THR A 314 6.00 10.54 -9.55
C THR A 314 5.48 11.48 -10.63
N ALA A 315 5.86 12.78 -10.63
CA ALA A 315 5.45 13.71 -11.67
C ALA A 315 6.01 13.31 -13.04
N VAL A 316 7.28 12.91 -13.09
CA VAL A 316 7.89 12.39 -14.33
C VAL A 316 7.18 11.14 -14.82
N GLN A 317 6.90 10.19 -13.94
CA GLN A 317 6.20 8.96 -14.28
C GLN A 317 4.78 9.24 -14.83
N ASN A 318 4.06 10.19 -14.23
CA ASN A 318 2.73 10.59 -14.71
C ASN A 318 2.76 11.14 -16.12
N VAL A 319 3.73 11.99 -16.43
CA VAL A 319 3.92 12.52 -17.79
C VAL A 319 4.19 11.39 -18.79
N LEU A 320 5.02 10.40 -18.41
CA LEU A 320 5.31 9.25 -19.25
C LEU A 320 4.08 8.37 -19.49
N LEU A 321 3.30 8.10 -18.44
CA LEU A 321 2.07 7.30 -18.55
C LEU A 321 0.96 7.99 -19.35
N GLY A 322 0.96 9.32 -19.45
CA GLY A 322 0.09 10.10 -20.34
C GLY A 322 0.52 10.07 -21.81
N SER A 323 1.68 9.49 -22.14
CA SER A 323 2.13 9.36 -23.52
C SER A 323 1.53 8.11 -24.17
N PRO A 324 0.97 8.19 -25.39
CA PRO A 324 0.42 7.02 -26.10
C PRO A 324 1.47 5.97 -26.44
N HIS A 325 2.74 6.34 -26.30
CA HIS A 325 3.89 5.47 -26.62
C HIS A 325 4.41 4.65 -25.45
N VAL A 326 3.86 4.84 -24.24
CA VAL A 326 4.31 4.19 -23.00
C VAL A 326 3.16 3.40 -22.40
N ALA A 327 3.28 2.07 -22.39
CA ALA A 327 2.29 1.19 -21.75
C ALA A 327 2.45 1.15 -20.23
N ALA A 328 3.70 1.19 -19.74
CA ALA A 328 4.01 1.31 -18.33
C ALA A 328 5.37 1.98 -18.12
N ALA A 329 5.53 2.64 -16.99
CA ALA A 329 6.81 3.26 -16.61
C ALA A 329 7.02 3.17 -15.10
N HIS A 330 8.29 3.05 -14.69
CA HIS A 330 8.71 3.28 -13.31
C HIS A 330 9.89 4.23 -13.30
N VAL A 331 9.75 5.33 -12.54
CA VAL A 331 10.77 6.39 -12.45
C VAL A 331 11.34 6.43 -11.05
N PHE A 332 12.67 6.47 -10.94
CA PHE A 332 13.38 6.48 -9.66
C PHE A 332 14.70 7.24 -9.75
N GLY A 333 15.29 7.55 -8.62
CA GLY A 333 16.61 8.16 -8.51
C GLY A 333 17.70 7.12 -8.31
N VAL A 334 18.87 7.37 -8.89
CA VAL A 334 20.12 6.66 -8.56
C VAL A 334 21.23 7.67 -8.26
N PRO A 335 22.19 7.33 -7.38
CA PRO A 335 23.34 8.16 -7.12
C PRO A 335 24.15 8.44 -8.38
N ASP A 336 24.63 9.66 -8.54
CA ASP A 336 25.47 10.10 -9.65
C ASP A 336 26.59 11.01 -9.15
N PRO A 337 27.86 10.78 -9.55
CA PRO A 337 29.00 11.55 -9.06
C PRO A 337 28.97 13.05 -9.44
N GLN A 338 28.35 13.40 -10.57
CA GLN A 338 28.30 14.76 -11.08
C GLN A 338 27.07 15.54 -10.58
N TRP A 339 25.94 14.85 -10.47
CA TRP A 339 24.64 15.48 -10.23
C TRP A 339 24.08 15.23 -8.82
N GLY A 340 24.80 14.45 -7.98
CA GLY A 340 24.30 13.91 -6.71
C GLY A 340 23.38 12.73 -6.95
N GLU A 341 22.26 12.97 -7.61
CA GLU A 341 21.34 11.92 -8.09
C GLU A 341 20.89 12.22 -9.52
N VAL A 342 20.49 11.19 -10.25
CA VAL A 342 19.89 11.31 -11.58
C VAL A 342 18.59 10.57 -11.67
N VAL A 343 17.66 11.13 -12.46
CA VAL A 343 16.37 10.47 -12.76
C VAL A 343 16.58 9.35 -13.77
N VAL A 344 16.09 8.19 -13.44
CA VAL A 344 16.08 6.97 -14.27
C VAL A 344 14.64 6.62 -14.62
N ALA A 345 14.40 6.26 -15.88
CA ALA A 345 13.10 5.75 -16.34
C ALA A 345 13.26 4.32 -16.90
N ALA A 346 12.61 3.36 -16.26
CA ALA A 346 12.31 2.04 -16.82
C ALA A 346 10.99 2.16 -17.59
N VAL A 347 10.98 1.81 -18.87
CA VAL A 347 9.83 2.01 -19.76
C VAL A 347 9.42 0.70 -20.40
N VAL A 348 8.13 0.41 -20.38
CA VAL A 348 7.49 -0.61 -21.21
C VAL A 348 6.84 0.14 -22.38
N PRO A 349 7.35 0.01 -23.62
CA PRO A 349 6.74 0.66 -24.78
C PRO A 349 5.32 0.14 -25.03
N SER A 350 4.44 1.00 -25.55
CA SER A 350 3.13 0.56 -26.02
C SER A 350 3.29 -0.37 -27.25
N PRO A 351 2.47 -1.41 -27.40
CA PRO A 351 2.50 -2.29 -28.58
C PRO A 351 2.35 -1.57 -29.92
N GLU A 352 1.70 -0.42 -29.91
CA GLU A 352 1.49 0.44 -31.08
C GLU A 352 2.69 1.36 -31.37
N SER A 353 3.67 1.36 -30.47
CA SER A 353 4.84 2.23 -30.59
C SER A 353 5.96 1.50 -31.31
N SER A 354 6.45 2.10 -32.39
CA SER A 354 7.60 1.62 -33.14
C SER A 354 8.77 2.59 -32.94
N TYR A 355 9.72 2.21 -32.10
CA TYR A 355 10.99 2.89 -32.01
C TYR A 355 12.06 2.06 -32.70
N PRO A 356 12.86 2.65 -33.61
CA PRO A 356 13.88 1.92 -34.32
C PRO A 356 15.02 1.42 -33.41
N ASP A 357 15.23 2.12 -32.28
CA ASP A 357 16.26 1.80 -31.30
C ASP A 357 15.98 2.47 -29.94
N LEU A 358 16.74 2.08 -28.93
CA LEU A 358 16.67 2.64 -27.58
C LEU A 358 16.98 4.16 -27.54
N GLY A 359 17.84 4.65 -28.43
CA GLY A 359 18.14 6.08 -28.51
C GLY A 359 16.94 6.90 -28.89
N SER A 360 16.16 6.44 -29.87
CA SER A 360 14.90 7.07 -30.31
C SER A 360 13.83 7.04 -29.21
N LEU A 361 13.70 5.95 -28.47
CA LEU A 361 12.82 5.87 -27.29
C LEU A 361 13.28 6.87 -26.23
N ALA A 362 14.56 6.92 -25.90
CA ALA A 362 15.10 7.82 -24.89
C ALA A 362 14.91 9.29 -25.26
N VAL A 363 15.06 9.67 -26.54
CA VAL A 363 14.77 11.04 -27.02
C VAL A 363 13.31 11.36 -26.80
N SER A 364 12.37 10.50 -27.23
CA SER A 364 10.93 10.70 -27.07
C SER A 364 10.53 10.86 -25.59
N VAL A 365 10.98 9.95 -24.72
CA VAL A 365 10.75 9.99 -23.26
C VAL A 365 11.25 11.32 -22.68
N ARG A 366 12.42 11.77 -23.07
CA ARG A 366 13.03 12.99 -22.57
C ARG A 366 12.36 14.26 -23.06
N ASP A 367 11.92 14.28 -24.31
CA ASP A 367 11.25 15.44 -24.89
C ASP A 367 9.87 15.63 -24.26
N VAL A 368 9.07 14.58 -24.13
CA VAL A 368 7.77 14.64 -23.46
C VAL A 368 7.89 15.17 -22.02
N VAL A 369 8.85 14.64 -21.24
CA VAL A 369 9.09 15.14 -19.88
C VAL A 369 9.66 16.55 -19.89
N GLY A 370 10.57 16.86 -20.81
CA GLY A 370 11.20 18.17 -20.92
C GLY A 370 10.21 19.28 -21.28
N GLU A 371 9.21 19.00 -22.09
CA GLU A 371 8.12 19.92 -22.44
C GLU A 371 7.17 20.16 -21.27
N ALA A 372 6.78 19.08 -20.56
CA ALA A 372 5.82 19.17 -19.47
C ALA A 372 6.40 19.71 -18.15
N LEU A 373 7.62 19.32 -17.78
CA LEU A 373 8.21 19.58 -16.46
C LEU A 373 9.54 20.36 -16.53
N GLY A 374 9.99 20.68 -17.73
CA GLY A 374 11.28 21.32 -17.98
C GLY A 374 12.44 20.32 -18.15
N ARG A 375 13.44 20.70 -18.93
CA ARG A 375 14.58 19.84 -19.31
C ARG A 375 15.40 19.29 -18.14
N HIS A 376 15.34 19.93 -16.98
CA HIS A 376 16.01 19.46 -15.77
C HIS A 376 15.36 18.18 -15.20
N ALA A 377 14.07 17.98 -15.42
CA ALA A 377 13.32 16.80 -14.97
C ALA A 377 13.44 15.62 -15.95
N ALA A 378 13.93 15.84 -17.17
CA ALA A 378 14.08 14.78 -18.17
C ALA A 378 15.05 13.69 -17.70
N PRO A 379 14.66 12.39 -17.74
CA PRO A 379 15.49 11.29 -17.29
C PRO A 379 16.89 11.32 -17.94
N LYS A 380 17.94 11.08 -17.15
CA LYS A 380 19.31 10.97 -17.65
C LYS A 380 19.68 9.54 -18.02
N VAL A 381 18.93 8.58 -17.53
CA VAL A 381 19.04 7.17 -17.90
C VAL A 381 17.66 6.67 -18.30
N VAL A 382 17.59 6.01 -19.44
CA VAL A 382 16.35 5.36 -19.94
C VAL A 382 16.70 3.94 -20.36
N PHE A 383 15.90 2.98 -19.94
CA PHE A 383 16.04 1.60 -20.39
C PHE A 383 14.66 0.95 -20.59
N GLU A 384 14.62 0.05 -21.53
CA GLU A 384 13.43 -0.68 -21.88
C GLU A 384 13.33 -1.97 -21.07
N VAL A 385 12.10 -2.29 -20.63
CA VAL A 385 11.75 -3.56 -20.00
C VAL A 385 10.50 -4.13 -20.64
N GLU A 386 10.42 -5.46 -20.74
CA GLU A 386 9.23 -6.14 -21.25
C GLU A 386 8.04 -5.98 -20.29
N THR A 387 8.32 -6.09 -19.00
CA THR A 387 7.34 -5.92 -17.94
C THR A 387 8.01 -5.32 -16.70
N LEU A 388 7.26 -4.55 -15.92
CA LEU A 388 7.73 -4.08 -14.62
C LEU A 388 7.56 -5.18 -13.58
N PRO A 389 8.61 -5.60 -12.86
CA PRO A 389 8.47 -6.56 -11.77
C PRO A 389 7.61 -5.98 -10.66
N THR A 390 6.60 -6.73 -10.22
CA THR A 390 5.66 -6.32 -9.17
C THR A 390 5.66 -7.31 -8.01
N GLY A 391 5.38 -6.82 -6.81
CA GLY A 391 5.12 -7.64 -5.63
C GLY A 391 3.68 -8.20 -5.61
N SER A 392 3.34 -8.96 -4.56
CA SER A 392 2.04 -9.63 -4.39
C SER A 392 0.82 -8.69 -4.36
N LEU A 393 1.02 -7.40 -4.06
CA LEU A 393 -0.03 -6.36 -4.09
C LEU A 393 0.00 -5.52 -5.38
N GLY A 394 0.72 -5.95 -6.43
CA GLY A 394 0.81 -5.22 -7.69
C GLY A 394 1.69 -3.95 -7.65
N LYS A 395 2.33 -3.64 -6.52
CA LYS A 395 3.31 -2.55 -6.43
C LYS A 395 4.61 -2.93 -7.14
N VAL A 396 5.21 -1.97 -7.85
CA VAL A 396 6.52 -2.19 -8.48
C VAL A 396 7.56 -2.57 -7.44
N ASN A 397 8.29 -3.63 -7.70
CA ASN A 397 9.41 -4.09 -6.88
C ASN A 397 10.67 -3.30 -7.26
N LYS A 398 10.88 -2.15 -6.58
CA LYS A 398 11.99 -1.24 -6.86
C LYS A 398 13.37 -1.93 -6.84
N PRO A 399 13.72 -2.79 -5.85
CA PRO A 399 14.98 -3.56 -5.89
C PRO A 399 15.15 -4.40 -7.15
N ALA A 400 14.09 -5.06 -7.62
CA ALA A 400 14.14 -5.85 -8.84
C ALA A 400 14.31 -4.96 -10.09
N VAL A 401 13.70 -3.77 -10.12
CA VAL A 401 13.89 -2.80 -11.22
C VAL A 401 15.34 -2.26 -11.22
N VAL A 402 15.91 -1.99 -10.06
CA VAL A 402 17.33 -1.56 -9.95
C VAL A 402 18.27 -2.65 -10.46
N ALA A 403 18.02 -3.92 -10.12
CA ALA A 403 18.81 -5.04 -10.65
C ALA A 403 18.68 -5.16 -12.19
N LEU A 404 17.49 -4.91 -12.75
CA LEU A 404 17.31 -4.84 -14.21
C LEU A 404 18.11 -3.69 -14.84
N LEU A 405 18.16 -2.51 -14.18
CA LEU A 405 18.98 -1.39 -14.64
C LEU A 405 20.48 -1.75 -14.67
N GLU A 406 21.01 -2.35 -13.60
CA GLU A 406 22.40 -2.78 -13.52
C GLU A 406 22.74 -3.76 -14.64
N HIS A 407 21.85 -4.73 -14.89
CA HIS A 407 21.99 -5.66 -16.00
C HIS A 407 21.91 -4.96 -17.36
N ALA A 408 20.97 -4.04 -17.55
CA ALA A 408 20.84 -3.28 -18.81
C ALA A 408 22.09 -2.43 -19.09
N ILE A 409 22.66 -1.80 -18.08
CA ILE A 409 23.92 -1.04 -18.20
C ILE A 409 25.06 -1.97 -18.61
N SER A 410 25.21 -3.12 -17.96
CA SER A 410 26.28 -4.09 -18.26
C SER A 410 26.21 -4.65 -19.69
N GLN A 411 25.03 -4.66 -20.28
CA GLN A 411 24.75 -5.15 -21.65
C GLN A 411 24.74 -4.02 -22.70
N GLY A 412 24.99 -2.77 -22.33
CA GLY A 412 24.86 -1.61 -23.23
C GLY A 412 23.42 -1.34 -23.68
N ARG A 413 22.42 -1.82 -22.94
CA ARG A 413 20.98 -1.66 -23.20
C ARG A 413 20.32 -0.58 -22.34
N ALA A 414 21.09 0.30 -21.75
CA ALA A 414 20.62 1.49 -21.08
C ALA A 414 21.17 2.71 -21.79
N TRP A 415 20.29 3.61 -22.22
CA TRP A 415 20.71 4.91 -22.73
C TRP A 415 21.12 5.81 -21.56
N GLN A 416 22.26 6.45 -21.69
CA GLN A 416 22.81 7.37 -20.68
C GLN A 416 23.24 8.67 -21.37
N ARG A 417 23.01 9.82 -20.68
CA ARG A 417 23.44 11.12 -21.16
C ARG A 417 24.74 11.52 -20.51
#